data_6f4a3588e910d94438de4b1ecdf713ec
#
_entry.id   6f4a3588e910d94438de4b1ecdf713ec
#
_cell.length_a   1.000
_cell.length_b   1.000
_cell.length_c   1.000
_cell.angle_alpha   90.00
_cell.angle_beta   90.00
_cell.angle_gamma   90.00
#
_symmetry.space_group_name_H-M   'P 1'
#
loop_
_entity.id
_entity.type
_entity.pdbx_description
1 polymer ?
#
loop_
_entity_poly.entity_id
_entity_poly.type
_entity_poly.pdbx_seq_one_letter_code
_entity_poly.pdbx_strand_id
1 'polypeptide(L)'
;MYKDELSIFIPNSFLSESKDLKIRTYKVGILGRALAIFQADNVIVYNYNHVKNENVELDGDFIAEVLEYMNTPQYLRKQAFPIKSELKHVGILPPLRTPHHPVNSQPDVGDYRQGFTVKRNKKGTYVDIGMDKLAFCKEQLSVKRIFDFKITKIAKKEVIVTPDKPDDVYWGYNVISSNKSLKNSLKLIKPDLVVETTRYGDYIDSIFDELKHKVDECKSIAILFGGPYSSITEDVSNPNWDLFKVNTIPGQGTETVRTEEAVVATLSLFNFMRF
;
A
#
# COMPACT_ATOMS: atom_id res chain seq x y z
N MET A 1 15.83 -3.98 6.73
CA MET A 1 14.58 -3.20 6.64
C MET A 1 14.90 -1.74 6.89
N TYR A 2 14.24 -0.82 6.21
CA TYR A 2 14.45 0.61 6.40
C TYR A 2 14.03 1.02 7.82
N LYS A 3 14.64 2.08 8.35
CA LYS A 3 14.35 2.56 9.72
C LYS A 3 13.13 3.47 9.79
N ASP A 4 12.77 4.06 8.65
CA ASP A 4 11.69 5.02 8.46
C ASP A 4 10.45 4.35 7.87
N GLU A 5 9.30 4.79 8.33
CA GLU A 5 7.98 4.38 7.79
C GLU A 5 7.68 5.19 6.52
N LEU A 6 7.39 4.51 5.42
CA LEU A 6 7.09 5.13 4.12
C LEU A 6 5.59 5.06 3.80
N SER A 7 4.95 6.21 3.69
CA SER A 7 3.54 6.38 3.36
C SER A 7 3.36 7.07 2.01
N ILE A 8 2.62 6.44 1.10
CA ILE A 8 2.37 6.93 -0.25
C ILE A 8 0.93 7.42 -0.37
N PHE A 9 0.75 8.67 -0.78
CA PHE A 9 -0.55 9.31 -0.92
C PHE A 9 -0.95 9.41 -2.39
N ILE A 10 -2.07 8.77 -2.75
CA ILE A 10 -2.61 8.73 -4.12
C ILE A 10 -4.03 9.31 -4.11
N PRO A 11 -4.37 10.20 -5.05
CA PRO A 11 -5.72 10.76 -5.12
C PRO A 11 -6.72 9.71 -5.62
N ASN A 12 -7.96 9.77 -5.15
CA ASN A 12 -9.05 8.92 -5.65
C ASN A 12 -9.39 9.18 -7.13
N SER A 13 -8.90 10.29 -7.70
CA SER A 13 -8.98 10.62 -9.14
C SER A 13 -7.86 10.00 -9.98
N PHE A 14 -6.97 9.19 -9.41
CA PHE A 14 -5.82 8.57 -10.08
C PHE A 14 -6.15 7.92 -11.43
N LEU A 15 -7.33 7.31 -11.56
CA LEU A 15 -7.75 6.56 -12.75
C LEU A 15 -8.67 7.36 -13.69
N SER A 16 -8.96 8.62 -13.42
CA SER A 16 -9.96 9.41 -14.12
C SER A 16 -9.75 9.59 -15.62
N GLU A 17 -8.53 9.42 -16.12
CA GLU A 17 -8.21 9.42 -17.55
C GLU A 17 -8.55 8.08 -18.27
N SER A 18 -8.85 7.02 -17.53
CA SER A 18 -9.02 5.66 -18.07
C SER A 18 -10.46 5.16 -17.85
N LYS A 19 -11.21 4.94 -18.91
CA LYS A 19 -12.59 4.43 -18.85
C LYS A 19 -12.66 2.89 -18.85
N ASP A 20 -11.69 2.23 -19.48
CA ASP A 20 -11.65 0.77 -19.57
C ASP A 20 -11.22 0.13 -18.26
N LEU A 21 -12.05 -0.75 -17.71
CA LEU A 21 -11.82 -1.41 -16.42
C LEU A 21 -10.53 -2.25 -16.40
N LYS A 22 -10.17 -2.87 -17.51
CA LYS A 22 -8.96 -3.67 -17.61
C LYS A 22 -7.71 -2.79 -17.54
N ILE A 23 -7.73 -1.62 -18.21
CA ILE A 23 -6.65 -0.64 -18.16
C ILE A 23 -6.55 -0.06 -16.74
N ARG A 24 -7.67 0.28 -16.12
CA ARG A 24 -7.73 0.77 -14.73
C ARG A 24 -7.13 -0.26 -13.76
N THR A 25 -7.53 -1.53 -13.87
CA THR A 25 -6.97 -2.63 -13.07
C THR A 25 -5.46 -2.75 -13.27
N TYR A 26 -4.97 -2.66 -14.51
CA TYR A 26 -3.54 -2.75 -14.82
C TYR A 26 -2.73 -1.60 -14.21
N LYS A 27 -3.24 -0.36 -14.27
CA LYS A 27 -2.59 0.81 -13.65
C LYS A 27 -2.44 0.66 -12.14
N VAL A 28 -3.50 0.21 -11.44
CA VAL A 28 -3.40 -0.11 -10.01
C VAL A 28 -2.41 -1.25 -9.77
N GLY A 29 -2.31 -2.19 -10.71
CA GLY A 29 -1.32 -3.27 -10.69
C GLY A 29 0.13 -2.75 -10.70
N ILE A 30 0.44 -1.76 -11.53
CA ILE A 30 1.76 -1.11 -11.56
C ILE A 30 2.03 -0.43 -10.22
N LEU A 31 1.05 0.34 -9.72
CA LEU A 31 1.15 1.00 -8.42
C LEU A 31 1.43 -0.01 -7.29
N GLY A 32 0.63 -1.07 -7.16
CA GLY A 32 0.81 -2.09 -6.12
C GLY A 32 2.18 -2.79 -6.21
N ARG A 33 2.70 -3.01 -7.42
CA ARG A 33 4.06 -3.54 -7.61
C ARG A 33 5.14 -2.56 -7.15
N ALA A 34 5.01 -1.28 -7.49
CA ALA A 34 5.94 -0.25 -7.05
C ALA A 34 5.98 -0.14 -5.51
N LEU A 35 4.81 -0.11 -4.86
CA LEU A 35 4.70 -0.10 -3.40
C LEU A 35 5.46 -1.29 -2.78
N ALA A 36 5.28 -2.49 -3.32
CA ALA A 36 5.94 -3.69 -2.80
C ALA A 36 7.45 -3.73 -3.09
N ILE A 37 7.89 -3.31 -4.28
CA ILE A 37 9.32 -3.28 -4.66
C ILE A 37 10.09 -2.34 -3.75
N PHE A 38 9.55 -1.16 -3.48
CA PHE A 38 10.21 -0.12 -2.69
C PHE A 38 9.83 -0.12 -1.21
N GLN A 39 9.19 -1.20 -0.73
CA GLN A 39 8.85 -1.43 0.67
C GLN A 39 8.07 -0.26 1.30
N ALA A 40 7.02 0.21 0.61
CA ALA A 40 6.09 1.15 1.22
C ALA A 40 5.32 0.45 2.36
N ASP A 41 5.14 1.15 3.49
CA ASP A 41 4.40 0.64 4.65
C ASP A 41 2.91 0.92 4.52
N ASN A 42 2.56 2.10 4.01
CA ASN A 42 1.16 2.50 3.83
C ASN A 42 0.93 3.08 2.43
N VAL A 43 -0.27 2.84 1.91
CA VAL A 43 -0.82 3.59 0.79
C VAL A 43 -2.15 4.21 1.20
N ILE A 44 -2.23 5.53 1.09
CA ILE A 44 -3.39 6.33 1.46
C ILE A 44 -4.06 6.82 0.19
N VAL A 45 -5.27 6.34 -0.05
CA VAL A 45 -6.12 6.86 -1.13
C VAL A 45 -6.94 8.00 -0.56
N TYR A 46 -6.53 9.23 -0.86
CA TYR A 46 -7.17 10.43 -0.32
C TYR A 46 -8.25 11.00 -1.25
N ASN A 47 -9.21 11.71 -0.67
CA ASN A 47 -10.26 12.36 -1.45
C ASN A 47 -9.75 13.67 -2.08
N TYR A 48 -9.79 13.72 -3.41
CA TYR A 48 -9.42 14.91 -4.18
C TYR A 48 -10.65 15.79 -4.41
N ASN A 49 -10.82 16.82 -3.57
CA ASN A 49 -12.04 17.64 -3.52
C ASN A 49 -12.12 18.77 -4.56
N HIS A 50 -11.10 18.98 -5.41
CA HIS A 50 -11.01 20.12 -6.30
C HIS A 50 -11.38 19.85 -7.76
N VAL A 51 -12.14 18.82 -8.01
CA VAL A 51 -12.61 18.55 -9.37
C VAL A 51 -13.77 19.50 -9.69
N LYS A 52 -13.43 20.62 -10.34
CA LYS A 52 -14.44 21.55 -10.93
C LYS A 52 -15.16 20.92 -12.13
N ASN A 53 -14.72 19.79 -12.64
CA ASN A 53 -15.34 19.05 -13.73
C ASN A 53 -16.24 17.96 -13.17
N GLU A 54 -17.52 18.10 -13.36
CA GLU A 54 -18.57 17.14 -12.98
C GLU A 54 -18.42 15.74 -13.58
N ASN A 55 -17.44 15.53 -14.47
CA ASN A 55 -17.22 14.27 -15.20
C ASN A 55 -16.00 13.47 -14.72
N VAL A 56 -15.37 13.83 -13.60
CA VAL A 56 -14.24 13.05 -13.06
C VAL A 56 -14.76 11.94 -12.17
N GLU A 57 -14.59 10.72 -12.63
CA GLU A 57 -14.92 9.52 -11.86
C GLU A 57 -13.94 9.36 -10.69
N LEU A 58 -14.47 9.24 -9.48
CA LEU A 58 -13.68 9.08 -8.25
C LEU A 58 -13.72 7.60 -7.85
N ASP A 59 -12.56 6.96 -7.87
CA ASP A 59 -12.40 5.51 -7.78
C ASP A 59 -11.72 5.02 -6.50
N GLY A 60 -11.80 5.79 -5.42
CA GLY A 60 -11.07 5.49 -4.20
C GLY A 60 -11.27 4.06 -3.69
N ASP A 61 -12.51 3.59 -3.65
CA ASP A 61 -12.84 2.24 -3.17
C ASP A 61 -12.32 1.16 -4.12
N PHE A 62 -12.42 1.38 -5.45
CA PHE A 62 -11.85 0.45 -6.44
C PHE A 62 -10.34 0.34 -6.33
N ILE A 63 -9.64 1.48 -6.23
CA ILE A 63 -8.18 1.51 -6.06
C ILE A 63 -7.78 0.74 -4.80
N ALA A 64 -8.43 1.03 -3.68
CA ALA A 64 -8.16 0.37 -2.41
C ALA A 64 -8.43 -1.15 -2.49
N GLU A 65 -9.57 -1.56 -3.05
CA GLU A 65 -9.94 -2.98 -3.15
C GLU A 65 -8.97 -3.77 -4.04
N VAL A 66 -8.51 -3.21 -5.16
CA VAL A 66 -7.53 -3.87 -6.02
C VAL A 66 -6.16 -3.97 -5.34
N LEU A 67 -5.72 -2.93 -4.62
CA LEU A 67 -4.48 -2.96 -3.84
C LEU A 67 -4.55 -3.98 -2.71
N GLU A 68 -5.65 -4.05 -1.97
CA GLU A 68 -5.90 -5.07 -0.94
C GLU A 68 -5.91 -6.49 -1.53
N TYR A 69 -6.55 -6.66 -2.70
CA TYR A 69 -6.54 -7.94 -3.41
C TYR A 69 -5.13 -8.36 -3.78
N MET A 70 -4.30 -7.45 -4.28
CA MET A 70 -2.89 -7.73 -4.59
C MET A 70 -2.09 -8.11 -3.36
N ASN A 71 -2.28 -7.36 -2.28
CA ASN A 71 -1.55 -7.54 -1.00
C ASN A 71 -1.99 -8.81 -0.25
N THR A 72 -3.16 -9.35 -0.56
CA THR A 72 -3.66 -10.59 0.06
C THR A 72 -3.02 -11.82 -0.60
N PRO A 73 -2.43 -12.76 0.16
CA PRO A 73 -1.91 -14.01 -0.35
C PRO A 73 -2.93 -14.80 -1.15
N GLN A 74 -2.48 -15.44 -2.22
CA GLN A 74 -3.36 -16.12 -3.18
C GLN A 74 -4.31 -17.14 -2.52
N TYR A 75 -3.84 -17.87 -1.50
CA TYR A 75 -4.63 -18.89 -0.81
C TYR A 75 -5.80 -18.32 0.01
N LEU A 76 -5.79 -17.01 0.34
CA LEU A 76 -6.87 -16.34 1.08
C LEU A 76 -7.85 -15.60 0.18
N ARG A 77 -7.48 -15.28 -1.06
CA ARG A 77 -8.27 -14.39 -1.94
C ARG A 77 -9.70 -14.85 -2.14
N LYS A 78 -9.91 -16.15 -2.32
CA LYS A 78 -11.25 -16.73 -2.51
C LYS A 78 -12.18 -16.50 -1.32
N GLN A 79 -11.64 -16.43 -0.12
CA GLN A 79 -12.43 -16.22 1.10
C GLN A 79 -12.58 -14.73 1.44
N ALA A 80 -11.54 -13.95 1.18
CA ALA A 80 -11.50 -12.53 1.50
C ALA A 80 -12.29 -11.67 0.51
N PHE A 81 -12.31 -12.07 -0.78
CA PHE A 81 -12.95 -11.28 -1.84
C PHE A 81 -14.09 -12.06 -2.50
N PRO A 82 -15.33 -11.56 -2.42
CA PRO A 82 -16.43 -12.12 -3.17
C PRO A 82 -16.25 -11.86 -4.67
N ILE A 83 -16.93 -12.65 -5.50
CA ILE A 83 -16.95 -12.40 -6.95
C ILE A 83 -17.73 -11.13 -7.22
N LYS A 84 -17.05 -10.14 -7.81
CA LYS A 84 -17.60 -8.82 -8.14
C LYS A 84 -17.20 -8.43 -9.57
N SER A 85 -18.02 -7.60 -10.22
CA SER A 85 -17.75 -7.05 -11.56
C SER A 85 -16.46 -6.23 -11.60
N GLU A 86 -16.20 -5.48 -10.55
CA GLU A 86 -15.03 -4.62 -10.38
C GLU A 86 -13.71 -5.42 -10.37
N LEU A 87 -13.74 -6.63 -9.83
CA LEU A 87 -12.56 -7.52 -9.78
C LEU A 87 -12.45 -8.47 -10.98
N LYS A 88 -13.26 -8.28 -12.04
CA LYS A 88 -13.28 -9.17 -13.22
C LYS A 88 -11.91 -9.33 -13.89
N HIS A 89 -11.07 -8.30 -13.84
CA HIS A 89 -9.78 -8.28 -14.55
C HIS A 89 -8.56 -8.50 -13.62
N VAL A 90 -8.75 -8.87 -12.36
CA VAL A 90 -7.62 -9.09 -11.41
C VAL A 90 -6.66 -10.21 -11.84
N GLY A 91 -7.05 -11.04 -12.79
CA GLY A 91 -6.18 -12.07 -13.37
C GLY A 91 -4.98 -11.52 -14.17
N ILE A 92 -5.01 -10.24 -14.60
CA ILE A 92 -3.87 -9.58 -15.27
C ILE A 92 -2.87 -8.96 -14.27
N LEU A 93 -3.22 -8.88 -13.00
CA LEU A 93 -2.36 -8.27 -11.99
C LEU A 93 -1.07 -9.06 -11.79
N PRO A 94 0.08 -8.39 -11.77
CA PRO A 94 1.34 -9.05 -11.51
C PRO A 94 1.39 -9.51 -10.04
N PRO A 95 1.96 -10.69 -9.76
CA PRO A 95 2.10 -11.16 -8.37
C PRO A 95 3.10 -10.28 -7.62
N LEU A 96 2.83 -9.98 -6.34
CA LEU A 96 3.75 -9.18 -5.52
C LEU A 96 5.04 -9.94 -5.19
N ARG A 97 4.97 -11.24 -4.93
CA ARG A 97 6.11 -12.10 -4.53
C ARG A 97 6.87 -11.56 -3.31
N THR A 98 6.16 -10.99 -2.40
CA THR A 98 6.67 -10.53 -1.09
C THR A 98 6.71 -11.70 -0.10
N PRO A 99 7.46 -11.60 1.00
CA PRO A 99 7.58 -12.68 1.99
C PRO A 99 6.25 -13.22 2.55
N HIS A 100 5.23 -12.36 2.69
CA HIS A 100 3.89 -12.79 3.13
C HIS A 100 3.07 -13.53 2.05
N HIS A 101 3.60 -13.64 0.81
CA HIS A 101 3.04 -14.44 -0.29
C HIS A 101 3.83 -15.74 -0.49
N PRO A 102 3.78 -16.68 0.44
CA PRO A 102 4.58 -17.90 0.37
C PRO A 102 4.18 -18.75 -0.84
N VAL A 103 5.20 -19.28 -1.50
CA VAL A 103 5.03 -20.24 -2.61
C VAL A 103 4.82 -21.65 -2.06
N ASN A 104 5.39 -21.94 -0.89
CA ASN A 104 5.30 -23.25 -0.25
C ASN A 104 3.93 -23.43 0.43
N SER A 105 3.23 -24.53 0.09
CA SER A 105 1.95 -24.90 0.72
C SER A 105 2.12 -25.55 2.11
N GLN A 106 3.33 -26.05 2.42
CA GLN A 106 3.62 -26.70 3.71
C GLN A 106 4.63 -25.86 4.50
N PRO A 107 4.15 -25.08 5.47
CA PRO A 107 5.03 -24.29 6.33
C PRO A 107 5.63 -25.14 7.44
N ASP A 108 6.69 -24.61 8.04
CA ASP A 108 7.33 -25.15 9.23
C ASP A 108 6.89 -24.43 10.51
N VAL A 109 7.20 -25.02 11.67
CA VAL A 109 7.03 -24.36 12.96
C VAL A 109 8.02 -23.21 13.05
N GLY A 110 7.52 -22.02 13.39
CA GLY A 110 8.28 -20.78 13.39
C GLY A 110 7.96 -19.87 12.21
N ASP A 111 7.41 -20.40 11.13
CA ASP A 111 7.00 -19.62 9.96
C ASP A 111 5.87 -18.65 10.28
N TYR A 112 5.85 -17.54 9.54
CA TYR A 112 4.78 -16.56 9.57
C TYR A 112 3.85 -16.73 8.37
N ARG A 113 2.55 -16.57 8.61
CA ARG A 113 1.53 -16.58 7.57
C ARG A 113 0.41 -15.62 7.87
N GLN A 114 -0.11 -14.99 6.83
CA GLN A 114 -1.42 -14.35 6.93
C GLN A 114 -2.50 -15.43 7.02
N GLY A 115 -3.52 -15.19 7.84
CA GLY A 115 -4.61 -16.12 8.03
C GLY A 115 -5.96 -15.44 8.07
N PHE A 116 -6.96 -16.08 7.46
CA PHE A 116 -8.35 -15.62 7.47
C PHE A 116 -9.11 -16.32 8.61
N THR A 117 -9.69 -15.51 9.51
CA THR A 117 -10.46 -16.01 10.65
C THR A 117 -11.83 -16.51 10.19
N VAL A 118 -12.04 -17.83 10.25
CA VAL A 118 -13.24 -18.49 9.70
C VAL A 118 -14.38 -18.54 10.71
N LYS A 119 -14.10 -19.02 11.91
CA LYS A 119 -15.07 -19.17 13.02
C LYS A 119 -14.38 -19.10 14.36
N ARG A 120 -15.13 -18.79 15.41
CA ARG A 120 -14.63 -18.84 16.79
C ARG A 120 -15.60 -19.59 17.72
N ASN A 121 -15.08 -20.06 18.82
CA ASN A 121 -15.83 -20.63 19.93
C ASN A 121 -15.25 -20.13 21.27
N LYS A 122 -15.75 -20.62 22.41
CA LYS A 122 -15.29 -20.21 23.74
C LYS A 122 -13.81 -20.51 24.01
N LYS A 123 -13.15 -21.38 23.22
CA LYS A 123 -11.75 -21.77 23.42
C LYS A 123 -10.77 -21.00 22.54
N GLY A 124 -11.23 -20.33 21.49
CA GLY A 124 -10.38 -19.59 20.55
C GLY A 124 -10.99 -19.45 19.16
N THR A 125 -10.14 -19.11 18.20
CA THR A 125 -10.51 -18.81 16.80
C THR A 125 -9.88 -19.85 15.86
N TYR A 126 -10.65 -20.29 14.87
CA TYR A 126 -10.16 -21.15 13.77
C TYR A 126 -9.80 -20.26 12.57
N VAL A 127 -8.61 -20.52 12.04
CA VAL A 127 -7.96 -19.68 11.05
C VAL A 127 -7.54 -20.51 9.85
N ASP A 128 -7.87 -20.06 8.65
CA ASP A 128 -7.29 -20.61 7.42
C ASP A 128 -5.97 -19.88 7.12
N ILE A 129 -4.89 -20.62 7.08
CA ILE A 129 -3.53 -20.16 6.76
C ILE A 129 -3.00 -20.77 5.47
N GLY A 130 -3.89 -21.28 4.60
CA GLY A 130 -3.54 -21.94 3.34
C GLY A 130 -3.04 -23.37 3.47
N MET A 131 -3.42 -24.06 4.52
CA MET A 131 -3.17 -25.51 4.74
C MET A 131 -4.47 -26.29 4.56
N ASP A 132 -4.36 -27.63 4.38
CA ASP A 132 -5.53 -28.52 4.28
C ASP A 132 -6.44 -28.49 5.52
N LYS A 133 -5.90 -28.03 6.65
CA LYS A 133 -6.60 -27.95 7.93
C LYS A 133 -6.58 -26.52 8.46
N LEU A 134 -7.70 -26.16 9.09
CA LEU A 134 -7.74 -24.90 9.82
C LEU A 134 -6.78 -24.94 11.01
N ALA A 135 -5.99 -23.90 11.16
CA ALA A 135 -5.20 -23.66 12.35
C ALA A 135 -6.10 -23.17 13.50
N PHE A 136 -5.63 -23.34 14.72
CA PHE A 136 -6.30 -22.88 15.93
C PHE A 136 -5.46 -21.82 16.63
N CYS A 137 -6.08 -20.68 16.91
CA CYS A 137 -5.54 -19.61 17.72
C CYS A 137 -6.30 -19.58 19.06
N LYS A 138 -5.59 -19.54 20.19
CA LYS A 138 -6.22 -19.50 21.52
C LYS A 138 -6.93 -18.16 21.80
N GLU A 139 -6.61 -17.12 21.03
CA GLU A 139 -7.19 -15.80 21.20
C GLU A 139 -8.57 -15.69 20.53
N GLN A 140 -9.40 -14.79 21.10
CA GLN A 140 -10.75 -14.48 20.62
C GLN A 140 -10.67 -13.36 19.58
N LEU A 141 -10.37 -13.68 18.34
CA LEU A 141 -10.24 -12.73 17.25
C LEU A 141 -11.58 -12.46 16.56
N SER A 142 -11.70 -11.30 15.92
CA SER A 142 -12.83 -11.00 15.04
C SER A 142 -12.83 -11.97 13.85
N VAL A 143 -14.00 -12.53 13.52
CA VAL A 143 -14.14 -13.44 12.36
C VAL A 143 -14.25 -12.67 11.04
N LYS A 144 -13.96 -13.37 9.93
CA LYS A 144 -13.95 -12.81 8.57
C LYS A 144 -12.96 -11.64 8.42
N ARG A 145 -11.78 -11.78 9.03
CA ARG A 145 -10.69 -10.81 8.96
C ARG A 145 -9.37 -11.53 8.70
N ILE A 146 -8.45 -10.83 8.08
CA ILE A 146 -7.07 -11.28 7.89
C ILE A 146 -6.23 -10.74 9.05
N PHE A 147 -5.38 -11.61 9.61
CA PHE A 147 -4.38 -11.28 10.63
C PHE A 147 -3.07 -11.98 10.27
N ASP A 148 -1.98 -11.49 10.85
CA ASP A 148 -0.68 -12.12 10.76
C ASP A 148 -0.51 -13.11 11.92
N PHE A 149 0.07 -14.27 11.62
CA PHE A 149 0.23 -15.36 12.58
C PHE A 149 1.63 -15.97 12.47
N LYS A 150 2.18 -16.33 13.63
CA LYS A 150 3.30 -17.24 13.74
C LYS A 150 2.80 -18.65 14.02
N ILE A 151 3.35 -19.64 13.32
CA ILE A 151 3.02 -21.04 13.52
C ILE A 151 3.83 -21.57 14.70
N THR A 152 3.14 -21.98 15.77
CA THR A 152 3.80 -22.43 17.01
C THR A 152 3.80 -23.95 17.16
N LYS A 153 2.90 -24.65 16.45
CA LYS A 153 2.85 -26.12 16.46
C LYS A 153 2.24 -26.66 15.18
N ILE A 154 2.84 -27.71 14.63
CA ILE A 154 2.27 -28.51 13.55
C ILE A 154 2.26 -29.96 14.02
N ALA A 155 1.07 -30.58 14.10
CA ALA A 155 0.88 -31.95 14.43
C ALA A 155 -0.15 -32.61 13.51
N LYS A 156 -0.18 -33.96 13.47
CA LYS A 156 -1.08 -34.73 12.60
C LYS A 156 -2.56 -34.31 12.71
N LYS A 157 -3.01 -33.90 13.90
CA LYS A 157 -4.41 -33.56 14.16
C LYS A 157 -4.68 -32.09 14.34
N GLU A 158 -3.66 -31.24 14.57
CA GLU A 158 -3.82 -29.85 14.90
C GLU A 158 -2.67 -28.99 14.38
N VAL A 159 -2.97 -27.75 14.03
CA VAL A 159 -2.01 -26.68 13.79
C VAL A 159 -2.35 -25.55 14.75
N ILE A 160 -1.38 -25.03 15.49
CA ILE A 160 -1.58 -23.94 16.45
C ILE A 160 -0.82 -22.71 15.95
N VAL A 161 -1.48 -21.57 16.01
CA VAL A 161 -0.93 -20.26 15.62
C VAL A 161 -1.16 -19.24 16.73
N THR A 162 -0.31 -18.25 16.78
CA THR A 162 -0.46 -17.05 17.63
C THR A 162 -0.40 -15.80 16.76
N PRO A 163 -1.22 -14.76 17.06
CA PRO A 163 -1.10 -13.49 16.37
C PRO A 163 0.31 -12.93 16.57
N ASP A 164 1.03 -12.76 15.50
CA ASP A 164 2.39 -12.22 15.49
C ASP A 164 2.77 -11.84 14.05
N LYS A 165 3.56 -10.78 13.89
CA LYS A 165 4.05 -10.28 12.61
C LYS A 165 5.57 -10.24 12.66
N PRO A 166 6.29 -10.67 11.59
CA PRO A 166 7.74 -10.54 11.57
C PRO A 166 8.14 -9.06 11.49
N ASP A 167 9.19 -8.69 12.19
CA ASP A 167 9.76 -7.35 12.27
C ASP A 167 11.08 -7.21 11.47
N ASP A 168 11.64 -8.30 11.00
CA ASP A 168 12.92 -8.38 10.30
C ASP A 168 12.78 -8.44 8.75
N VAL A 169 11.57 -8.61 8.24
CA VAL A 169 11.28 -8.68 6.80
C VAL A 169 10.09 -7.82 6.40
N TYR A 170 10.12 -7.31 5.16
CA TYR A 170 8.98 -6.59 4.60
C TYR A 170 7.75 -7.48 4.47
N TRP A 171 6.63 -7.07 5.08
CA TRP A 171 5.42 -7.89 5.20
C TRP A 171 4.21 -7.30 4.46
N GLY A 172 4.45 -6.61 3.35
CA GLY A 172 3.43 -5.93 2.56
C GLY A 172 3.08 -4.54 3.09
N TYR A 173 2.10 -3.91 2.48
CA TYR A 173 1.65 -2.56 2.78
C TYR A 173 0.23 -2.54 3.35
N ASN A 174 -0.08 -1.50 4.13
CA ASN A 174 -1.46 -1.25 4.57
C ASN A 174 -2.16 -0.35 3.55
N VAL A 175 -3.41 -0.65 3.22
CA VAL A 175 -4.25 0.17 2.35
C VAL A 175 -5.23 0.96 3.21
N ILE A 176 -5.22 2.28 3.05
CA ILE A 176 -6.08 3.20 3.79
C ILE A 176 -6.91 3.99 2.79
N SER A 177 -8.18 3.60 2.59
CA SER A 177 -9.13 4.42 1.84
C SER A 177 -9.63 5.54 2.75
N SER A 178 -9.26 6.77 2.43
CA SER A 178 -9.60 7.95 3.21
C SER A 178 -10.64 8.79 2.48
N ASN A 179 -11.82 8.98 3.08
CA ASN A 179 -12.82 9.93 2.60
C ASN A 179 -12.47 11.38 2.96
N LYS A 180 -11.23 11.63 3.42
CA LYS A 180 -10.75 12.95 3.85
C LYS A 180 -9.90 13.59 2.77
N SER A 181 -9.81 14.92 2.79
CA SER A 181 -8.87 15.67 1.97
C SER A 181 -7.43 15.28 2.29
N LEU A 182 -6.50 15.61 1.41
CA LEU A 182 -5.07 15.32 1.57
C LEU A 182 -4.53 15.83 2.91
N LYS A 183 -4.79 17.10 3.25
CA LYS A 183 -4.34 17.70 4.52
C LYS A 183 -4.88 16.96 5.75
N ASN A 184 -6.14 16.55 5.71
CA ASN A 184 -6.75 15.83 6.82
C ASN A 184 -6.25 14.37 6.90
N SER A 185 -5.89 13.77 5.77
CA SER A 185 -5.26 12.45 5.73
C SER A 185 -3.83 12.49 6.29
N LEU A 186 -3.04 13.53 5.96
CA LEU A 186 -1.72 13.76 6.55
C LEU A 186 -1.76 13.92 8.07
N LYS A 187 -2.76 14.63 8.61
CA LYS A 187 -2.94 14.78 10.07
C LYS A 187 -3.22 13.45 10.79
N LEU A 188 -3.72 12.43 10.10
CA LEU A 188 -3.91 11.09 10.67
C LEU A 188 -2.59 10.32 10.75
N ILE A 189 -1.77 10.42 9.71
CA ILE A 189 -0.47 9.72 9.61
C ILE A 189 0.60 10.43 10.44
N LYS A 190 0.60 11.77 10.48
CA LYS A 190 1.57 12.62 11.22
C LYS A 190 3.02 12.31 10.82
N PRO A 191 3.38 12.44 9.55
CA PRO A 191 4.76 12.20 9.11
C PRO A 191 5.70 13.25 9.66
N ASP A 192 6.99 12.92 9.75
CA ASP A 192 8.06 13.89 10.05
C ASP A 192 8.44 14.69 8.81
N LEU A 193 8.48 14.02 7.65
CA LEU A 193 8.85 14.57 6.37
C LEU A 193 7.73 14.38 5.34
N VAL A 194 7.33 15.45 4.67
CA VAL A 194 6.36 15.43 3.56
C VAL A 194 7.05 15.86 2.28
N VAL A 195 6.91 15.06 1.23
CA VAL A 195 7.42 15.34 -0.09
C VAL A 195 6.27 15.44 -1.08
N GLU A 196 5.95 16.65 -1.52
CA GLU A 196 4.98 16.90 -2.57
C GLU A 196 5.65 16.77 -3.93
N THR A 197 5.28 15.77 -4.72
CA THR A 197 5.81 15.59 -6.07
C THR A 197 5.07 16.50 -7.05
N THR A 198 5.82 17.34 -7.75
CA THR A 198 5.25 18.26 -8.74
C THR A 198 6.30 18.68 -9.77
N ARG A 199 5.92 18.83 -11.06
CA ARG A 199 6.83 19.32 -12.09
C ARG A 199 7.27 20.78 -11.89
N TYR A 200 6.62 21.49 -10.98
CA TYR A 200 6.91 22.89 -10.65
C TYR A 200 7.71 23.04 -9.35
N GLY A 201 8.11 21.93 -8.74
CA GLY A 201 8.96 21.91 -7.56
C GLY A 201 10.44 22.11 -7.90
N ASP A 202 11.25 22.19 -6.85
CA ASP A 202 12.70 22.23 -6.99
C ASP A 202 13.21 20.93 -7.63
N TYR A 203 14.18 21.06 -8.52
CA TYR A 203 14.75 19.88 -9.15
C TYR A 203 15.49 19.04 -8.12
N ILE A 204 15.24 17.73 -8.15
CA ILE A 204 15.79 16.78 -7.17
C ILE A 204 17.31 16.88 -7.04
N ASP A 205 18.04 17.12 -8.14
CA ASP A 205 19.49 17.27 -8.15
C ASP A 205 19.97 18.52 -7.41
N SER A 206 19.18 19.61 -7.42
CA SER A 206 19.53 20.86 -6.74
C SER A 206 19.33 20.83 -5.23
N ILE A 207 18.48 19.95 -4.72
CA ILE A 207 18.13 19.85 -3.29
C ILE A 207 18.53 18.49 -2.70
N PHE A 208 19.28 17.68 -3.45
CA PHE A 208 19.56 16.28 -3.09
C PHE A 208 20.17 16.12 -1.71
N ASP A 209 21.23 16.88 -1.40
CA ASP A 209 21.95 16.77 -0.13
C ASP A 209 21.08 17.19 1.06
N GLU A 210 20.30 18.27 0.92
CA GLU A 210 19.37 18.74 1.94
C GLU A 210 18.26 17.71 2.20
N LEU A 211 17.62 17.22 1.12
CA LEU A 211 16.56 16.22 1.23
C LEU A 211 17.07 14.91 1.81
N LYS A 212 18.25 14.44 1.36
CA LYS A 212 18.90 13.23 1.90
C LYS A 212 19.17 13.35 3.39
N HIS A 213 19.65 14.51 3.85
CA HIS A 213 19.86 14.76 5.28
C HIS A 213 18.56 14.64 6.08
N LYS A 214 17.45 15.20 5.56
CA LYS A 214 16.14 15.08 6.19
C LYS A 214 15.61 13.63 6.19
N VAL A 215 15.81 12.88 5.11
CA VAL A 215 15.47 11.45 5.04
C VAL A 215 16.24 10.64 6.08
N ASP A 216 17.54 10.95 6.32
CA ASP A 216 18.34 10.23 7.31
C ASP A 216 17.91 10.50 8.76
N GLU A 217 17.35 11.68 9.04
CA GLU A 217 16.95 12.09 10.38
C GLU A 217 15.51 11.69 10.73
N CYS A 218 14.63 11.57 9.73
CA CYS A 218 13.21 11.31 9.95
C CYS A 218 12.93 9.82 10.27
N LYS A 219 11.77 9.58 10.93
CA LYS A 219 11.25 8.23 11.20
C LYS A 219 10.06 7.90 10.31
N SER A 220 9.50 8.89 9.66
CA SER A 220 8.32 8.71 8.82
C SER A 220 8.29 9.71 7.66
N ILE A 221 8.09 9.18 6.45
CA ILE A 221 8.07 9.92 5.21
C ILE A 221 6.69 9.78 4.55
N ALA A 222 6.09 10.89 4.16
CA ALA A 222 4.92 10.90 3.29
C ALA A 222 5.29 11.45 1.92
N ILE A 223 5.08 10.66 0.86
CA ILE A 223 5.25 11.10 -0.53
C ILE A 223 3.87 11.29 -1.15
N LEU A 224 3.62 12.50 -1.65
CA LEU A 224 2.32 12.93 -2.16
C LEU A 224 2.34 12.99 -3.69
N PHE A 225 1.37 12.34 -4.31
CA PHE A 225 1.17 12.37 -5.76
C PHE A 225 -0.14 13.07 -6.10
N GLY A 226 -0.12 13.88 -7.16
CA GLY A 226 -1.30 14.50 -7.76
C GLY A 226 -2.03 13.56 -8.71
N GLY A 227 -3.18 14.00 -9.19
CA GLY A 227 -3.98 13.30 -10.20
C GLY A 227 -3.56 13.64 -11.64
N PRO A 228 -4.16 12.96 -12.64
CA PRO A 228 -3.79 13.13 -14.05
C PRO A 228 -4.00 14.54 -14.61
N TYR A 229 -4.97 15.26 -14.08
CA TYR A 229 -5.38 16.57 -14.63
C TYR A 229 -4.99 17.76 -13.78
N SER A 230 -4.39 17.54 -12.61
CA SER A 230 -4.09 18.63 -11.70
C SER A 230 -2.99 18.28 -10.71
N SER A 231 -2.13 19.26 -10.46
CA SER A 231 -1.21 19.23 -9.33
C SER A 231 -1.99 19.30 -8.02
N ILE A 232 -1.33 18.98 -6.92
CA ILE A 232 -1.85 19.20 -5.56
C ILE A 232 -2.08 20.72 -5.39
N THR A 233 -3.33 21.11 -5.14
CA THR A 233 -3.73 22.52 -4.95
C THR A 233 -3.99 22.86 -3.49
N GLU A 234 -4.15 21.86 -2.65
CA GLU A 234 -4.35 22.02 -1.21
C GLU A 234 -3.02 22.39 -0.54
N ASP A 235 -3.03 23.47 0.25
CA ASP A 235 -1.87 23.81 1.08
C ASP A 235 -1.70 22.80 2.20
N VAL A 236 -0.64 21.99 2.10
CA VAL A 236 -0.30 20.93 3.05
C VAL A 236 0.75 21.36 4.07
N SER A 237 1.18 22.62 4.06
CA SER A 237 2.14 23.11 5.05
C SER A 237 1.59 23.01 6.48
N ASN A 238 2.49 22.65 7.40
CA ASN A 238 2.17 22.46 8.82
C ASN A 238 3.47 22.56 9.63
N PRO A 239 3.48 23.20 10.82
CA PRO A 239 4.67 23.30 11.65
C PRO A 239 5.17 21.96 12.26
N ASN A 240 4.40 20.89 12.12
CA ASN A 240 4.73 19.57 12.70
C ASN A 240 5.50 18.64 11.74
N TRP A 241 5.78 19.07 10.51
CA TRP A 241 6.58 18.30 9.55
C TRP A 241 7.35 19.22 8.61
N ASP A 242 8.49 18.72 8.11
CA ASP A 242 9.21 19.36 7.03
C ASP A 242 8.48 19.12 5.71
N LEU A 243 8.40 20.13 4.83
CA LEU A 243 7.74 20.05 3.53
C LEU A 243 8.71 20.43 2.41
N PHE A 244 8.89 19.49 1.48
CA PHE A 244 9.60 19.71 0.21
C PHE A 244 8.65 19.58 -0.97
N LYS A 245 8.72 20.51 -1.92
CA LYS A 245 8.05 20.42 -3.23
C LYS A 245 9.09 20.07 -4.27
N VAL A 246 9.03 18.87 -4.81
CA VAL A 246 10.12 18.27 -5.57
C VAL A 246 9.70 17.87 -6.97
N ASN A 247 10.47 18.29 -7.98
CA ASN A 247 10.44 17.70 -9.29
C ASN A 247 11.42 16.50 -9.34
N THR A 248 10.89 15.29 -9.25
CA THR A 248 11.65 14.04 -9.26
C THR A 248 11.99 13.55 -10.67
N ILE A 249 11.49 14.20 -11.72
CA ILE A 249 11.74 13.87 -13.13
C ILE A 249 12.10 15.15 -13.91
N PRO A 250 13.24 15.78 -13.58
CA PRO A 250 13.66 17.00 -14.27
C PRO A 250 13.88 16.71 -15.76
N GLY A 251 13.50 17.67 -16.61
CA GLY A 251 13.69 17.55 -18.05
C GLY A 251 12.84 16.47 -18.73
N GLN A 252 11.68 16.09 -18.15
CA GLN A 252 10.78 15.11 -18.74
C GLN A 252 10.47 15.44 -20.22
N GLY A 253 10.56 14.41 -21.10
CA GLY A 253 10.33 14.55 -22.53
C GLY A 253 8.85 14.53 -22.95
N THR A 254 7.94 14.19 -22.02
CA THR A 254 6.50 14.16 -22.24
C THR A 254 5.84 15.38 -21.61
N GLU A 255 4.70 15.81 -22.12
CA GLU A 255 3.95 16.93 -21.52
C GLU A 255 3.54 16.62 -20.08
N THR A 256 3.12 15.38 -19.83
CA THR A 256 2.73 14.91 -18.51
C THR A 256 3.34 13.53 -18.26
N VAL A 257 3.70 13.25 -17.01
CA VAL A 257 4.05 11.91 -16.51
C VAL A 257 2.83 11.37 -15.77
N ARG A 258 2.45 10.14 -16.09
CA ARG A 258 1.31 9.51 -15.42
C ARG A 258 1.64 9.19 -13.97
N THR A 259 0.63 9.19 -13.12
CA THR A 259 0.85 8.98 -11.68
C THR A 259 1.56 7.65 -11.38
N GLU A 260 1.17 6.55 -12.05
CA GLU A 260 1.83 5.25 -11.89
C GLU A 260 3.32 5.26 -12.30
N GLU A 261 3.67 6.05 -13.31
CA GLU A 261 5.05 6.23 -13.77
C GLU A 261 5.84 7.13 -12.79
N ALA A 262 5.22 8.23 -12.34
CA ALA A 262 5.80 9.12 -11.34
C ALA A 262 6.09 8.39 -10.02
N VAL A 263 5.19 7.50 -9.59
CA VAL A 263 5.40 6.68 -8.39
C VAL A 263 6.64 5.81 -8.53
N VAL A 264 6.80 5.09 -9.65
CA VAL A 264 7.98 4.23 -9.87
C VAL A 264 9.28 5.05 -9.87
N ALA A 265 9.30 6.17 -10.62
CA ALA A 265 10.47 7.04 -10.73
C ALA A 265 10.85 7.64 -9.38
N THR A 266 9.88 8.22 -8.67
CA THR A 266 10.11 8.84 -7.36
C THR A 266 10.57 7.83 -6.32
N LEU A 267 9.88 6.67 -6.21
CA LEU A 267 10.25 5.66 -5.24
C LEU A 267 11.64 5.04 -5.52
N SER A 268 12.05 4.98 -6.79
CA SER A 268 13.42 4.56 -7.14
C SER A 268 14.48 5.52 -6.55
N LEU A 269 14.25 6.83 -6.63
CA LEU A 269 15.15 7.83 -6.04
C LEU A 269 15.15 7.75 -4.51
N PHE A 270 13.97 7.66 -3.90
CA PHE A 270 13.85 7.53 -2.45
C PHE A 270 14.44 6.22 -1.93
N ASN A 271 14.35 5.13 -2.69
CA ASN A 271 15.02 3.88 -2.35
C ASN A 271 16.53 4.07 -2.25
N PHE A 272 17.12 4.82 -3.18
CA PHE A 272 18.55 5.16 -3.14
C PHE A 272 18.91 6.06 -1.95
N MET A 273 18.04 7.03 -1.61
CA MET A 273 18.27 7.91 -0.46
C MET A 273 18.12 7.19 0.88
N ARG A 274 17.21 6.22 1.01
CA ARG A 274 16.93 5.47 2.24
C ARG A 274 17.93 4.34 2.52
N PHE A 275 18.75 3.98 1.53
CA PHE A 275 19.73 2.90 1.63
C PHE A 275 21.09 3.45 2.03
#